data_1776561323a90a76bd677defdc632dc2
#
_entry.id   1776561323a90a76bd677defdc632dc2
#
_cell.length_a   1.000
_cell.length_b   1.000
_cell.length_c   1.000
_cell.angle_alpha   90.00
_cell.angle_beta   90.00
_cell.angle_gamma   90.00
#
_symmetry.space_group_name_H-M   'P 1'
#
loop_
_entity.id
_entity.type
_entity.pdbx_description
1 polymer ?
#
loop_
_entity_poly.entity_id
_entity_poly.type
_entity_poly.pdbx_seq_one_letter_code
_entity_poly.pdbx_strand_id
1 'polypeptide(L)'
;MKPSTMNKAKKVLACILAAAALGSQVDLAAASLDFLGASPAKTVTVYDGAHKQVISTAASNFKNVLSDLNVSLKAYDTFWTSTKEVTNGAVIVVERAVPVSIIANGKKKVVYTTQQTVQGVVNDAGFDWKKMMPIEEGLMQV
;
A
#
# COMPACT_ATOMS: atom_id res chain seq x y z
N MET A 1 3.47 -14.71 -45.42
CA MET A 1 4.40 -14.99 -44.32
C MET A 1 4.63 -13.68 -43.54
N LYS A 2 4.15 -13.59 -42.31
CA LYS A 2 4.41 -12.41 -41.46
C LYS A 2 5.86 -12.45 -40.98
N PRO A 3 6.66 -11.37 -41.07
CA PRO A 3 8.00 -11.35 -40.54
C PRO A 3 7.95 -11.45 -39.02
N SER A 4 8.68 -12.43 -38.49
CA SER A 4 8.78 -12.76 -37.09
C SER A 4 9.22 -11.54 -36.25
N THR A 5 8.54 -11.28 -35.16
CA THR A 5 8.86 -10.26 -34.14
C THR A 5 10.28 -10.40 -33.56
N MET A 6 10.87 -11.56 -33.71
CA MET A 6 12.24 -11.87 -33.29
C MET A 6 13.33 -11.10 -34.04
N ASN A 7 13.06 -10.66 -35.29
CA ASN A 7 14.00 -9.85 -36.07
C ASN A 7 14.11 -8.39 -35.62
N LYS A 8 13.05 -7.85 -35.03
CA LYS A 8 13.06 -6.47 -34.49
C LYS A 8 13.91 -6.36 -33.21
N ALA A 9 13.80 -7.35 -32.33
CA ALA A 9 14.58 -7.39 -31.08
C ALA A 9 16.08 -7.53 -31.34
N LYS A 10 16.50 -8.35 -32.32
CA LYS A 10 17.89 -8.50 -32.71
C LYS A 10 18.48 -7.24 -33.34
N LYS A 11 17.70 -6.48 -34.13
CA LYS A 11 18.16 -5.23 -34.74
C LYS A 11 18.33 -4.13 -33.69
N VAL A 12 17.47 -4.08 -32.66
CA VAL A 12 17.55 -3.11 -31.57
C VAL A 12 18.75 -3.39 -30.69
N LEU A 13 19.03 -4.65 -30.38
CA LEU A 13 20.20 -5.02 -29.58
C LEU A 13 21.52 -4.66 -30.30
N ALA A 14 21.56 -4.80 -31.63
CA ALA A 14 22.71 -4.41 -32.44
C ALA A 14 22.95 -2.88 -32.44
N CYS A 15 21.87 -2.06 -32.44
CA CYS A 15 21.98 -0.59 -32.37
C CYS A 15 22.50 -0.11 -31.00
N ILE A 16 22.10 -0.77 -29.89
CA ILE A 16 22.55 -0.44 -28.53
C ILE A 16 24.07 -0.74 -28.38
N LEU A 17 24.52 -1.86 -28.91
CA LEU A 17 25.94 -2.23 -28.90
C LEU A 17 26.81 -1.30 -29.76
N ALA A 18 26.30 -0.77 -30.89
CA ALA A 18 27.01 0.19 -31.72
C ALA A 18 27.18 1.58 -31.08
N ALA A 19 26.21 2.04 -30.27
CA ALA A 19 26.29 3.30 -29.56
C ALA A 19 27.33 3.29 -28.44
N ALA A 20 27.58 2.16 -27.81
CA ALA A 20 28.62 2.00 -26.78
C ALA A 20 30.06 2.15 -27.30
N ALA A 21 30.28 1.95 -28.61
CA ALA A 21 31.59 2.08 -29.22
C ALA A 21 32.03 3.55 -29.51
N LEU A 22 31.11 4.52 -29.40
CA LEU A 22 31.37 5.93 -29.75
C LEU A 22 31.69 6.83 -28.54
N GLY A 23 31.92 6.25 -27.33
CA GLY A 23 32.47 7.00 -26.18
C GLY A 23 31.55 8.07 -25.58
N SER A 24 30.32 8.22 -26.04
CA SER A 24 29.31 9.02 -25.36
C SER A 24 28.71 8.19 -24.23
N GLN A 25 28.95 8.61 -23.00
CA GLN A 25 28.28 8.06 -21.83
C GLN A 25 26.79 8.45 -21.88
N VAL A 26 26.03 7.77 -22.72
CA VAL A 26 24.57 7.75 -22.59
C VAL A 26 24.25 6.80 -21.45
N ASP A 27 23.44 7.23 -20.52
CA ASP A 27 22.94 6.37 -19.46
C ASP A 27 22.00 5.33 -20.10
N LEU A 28 22.61 4.28 -20.67
CA LEU A 28 21.93 3.22 -21.42
C LEU A 28 20.90 2.46 -20.57
N ALA A 29 21.02 2.52 -19.24
CA ALA A 29 20.09 1.88 -18.33
C ALA A 29 18.71 2.56 -18.34
N ALA A 30 18.67 3.90 -18.40
CA ALA A 30 17.39 4.63 -18.44
C ALA A 30 16.74 4.60 -19.83
N ALA A 31 17.55 4.77 -20.91
CA ALA A 31 17.05 4.81 -22.28
C ALA A 31 16.52 3.43 -22.77
N SER A 32 17.07 2.33 -22.29
CA SER A 32 16.64 0.98 -22.70
C SER A 32 15.32 0.56 -22.04
N LEU A 33 14.99 1.09 -20.86
CA LEU A 33 13.74 0.78 -20.16
C LEU A 33 12.52 1.49 -20.80
N ASP A 34 12.67 2.73 -21.22
CA ASP A 34 11.63 3.49 -21.93
C ASP A 34 11.25 2.84 -23.26
N PHE A 35 12.23 2.29 -23.99
CA PHE A 35 11.99 1.62 -25.27
C PHE A 35 11.24 0.28 -25.09
N LEU A 36 11.41 -0.41 -23.96
CA LEU A 36 10.73 -1.67 -23.65
C LEU A 36 9.35 -1.47 -23.04
N GLY A 37 8.91 -0.21 -22.83
CA GLY A 37 7.65 0.10 -22.17
C GLY A 37 7.64 -0.29 -20.69
N ALA A 38 8.81 -0.52 -20.10
CA ALA A 38 8.93 -0.80 -18.68
C ALA A 38 8.73 0.51 -17.89
N SER A 39 7.75 0.54 -17.01
CA SER A 39 7.60 1.67 -16.10
C SER A 39 8.85 1.83 -15.24
N PRO A 40 9.34 3.07 -15.04
CA PRO A 40 10.49 3.31 -14.18
C PRO A 40 10.22 2.77 -12.77
N ALA A 41 11.22 2.11 -12.19
CA ALA A 41 11.12 1.58 -10.84
C ALA A 41 10.95 2.74 -9.85
N LYS A 42 10.01 2.59 -8.92
CA LYS A 42 9.66 3.57 -7.89
C LYS A 42 10.03 3.01 -6.53
N THR A 43 10.64 3.81 -5.68
CA THR A 43 10.95 3.41 -4.30
C THR A 43 9.74 3.67 -3.43
N VAL A 44 9.25 2.63 -2.76
CA VAL A 44 8.10 2.69 -1.84
C VAL A 44 8.53 2.17 -0.48
N THR A 45 8.13 2.86 0.58
CA THR A 45 8.34 2.43 1.97
C THR A 45 7.04 1.86 2.52
N VAL A 46 7.12 0.67 3.12
CA VAL A 46 5.98 -0.01 3.75
C VAL A 46 6.25 -0.19 5.24
N TYR A 47 5.32 0.23 6.06
CA TYR A 47 5.28 -0.02 7.50
C TYR A 47 4.18 -1.03 7.81
N ASP A 48 4.53 -2.14 8.44
CA ASP A 48 3.60 -3.15 8.95
C ASP A 48 3.85 -3.33 10.46
N GLY A 49 3.12 -2.61 11.27
CA GLY A 49 3.41 -2.45 12.69
C GLY A 49 4.79 -1.82 12.90
N ALA A 50 5.68 -2.52 13.61
CA ALA A 50 7.06 -2.09 13.84
C ALA A 50 8.02 -2.42 12.67
N HIS A 51 7.58 -3.19 11.68
CA HIS A 51 8.42 -3.60 10.56
C HIS A 51 8.39 -2.56 9.45
N LYS A 52 9.57 -2.07 9.09
CA LYS A 52 9.77 -1.17 7.95
C LYS A 52 10.45 -1.91 6.82
N GLN A 53 9.90 -1.84 5.62
CA GLN A 53 10.49 -2.38 4.41
C GLN A 53 10.54 -1.31 3.33
N VAL A 54 11.57 -1.34 2.48
CA VAL A 54 11.71 -0.46 1.33
C VAL A 54 11.86 -1.33 0.09
N ILE A 55 11.03 -1.09 -0.90
CA ILE A 55 11.04 -1.84 -2.15
C ILE A 55 11.18 -0.90 -3.34
N SER A 56 11.92 -1.35 -4.34
CA SER A 56 11.93 -0.75 -5.68
C SER A 56 10.98 -1.56 -6.55
N THR A 57 9.92 -0.94 -7.05
CA THR A 57 8.84 -1.63 -7.77
C THR A 57 8.39 -0.83 -9.00
N ALA A 58 7.96 -1.53 -10.04
CA ALA A 58 7.26 -0.98 -11.19
C ALA A 58 5.72 -1.07 -11.04
N ALA A 59 5.23 -1.54 -9.89
CA ALA A 59 3.80 -1.69 -9.64
C ALA A 59 3.04 -0.36 -9.79
N SER A 60 1.85 -0.43 -10.38
CA SER A 60 0.97 0.72 -10.60
C SER A 60 -0.02 0.97 -9.45
N ASN A 61 -0.23 -0.02 -8.59
CA ASN A 61 -1.14 0.08 -7.45
C ASN A 61 -0.52 -0.47 -6.17
N PHE A 62 -1.00 0.03 -5.02
CA PHE A 62 -0.45 -0.31 -3.71
C PHE A 62 -0.71 -1.75 -3.28
N LYS A 63 -1.78 -2.40 -3.76
CA LYS A 63 -2.04 -3.82 -3.47
C LYS A 63 -0.97 -4.72 -4.07
N ASN A 64 -0.52 -4.41 -5.28
CA ASN A 64 0.58 -5.15 -5.91
C ASN A 64 1.89 -4.93 -5.15
N VAL A 65 2.17 -3.70 -4.68
CA VAL A 65 3.35 -3.43 -3.83
C VAL A 65 3.34 -4.29 -2.56
N LEU A 66 2.18 -4.39 -1.88
CA LEU A 66 2.05 -5.24 -0.70
C LEU A 66 2.23 -6.73 -1.04
N SER A 67 1.69 -7.17 -2.19
CA SER A 67 1.86 -8.54 -2.68
C SER A 67 3.32 -8.88 -2.98
N ASP A 68 4.05 -7.97 -3.64
CA ASP A 68 5.48 -8.14 -3.96
C ASP A 68 6.34 -8.31 -2.69
N LEU A 69 5.90 -7.72 -1.58
CA LEU A 69 6.53 -7.86 -0.27
C LEU A 69 6.01 -9.04 0.57
N ASN A 70 5.10 -9.85 0.02
CA ASN A 70 4.38 -10.90 0.74
C ASN A 70 3.60 -10.39 1.98
N VAL A 71 3.18 -9.12 1.96
CA VAL A 71 2.33 -8.53 3.00
C VAL A 71 0.87 -8.84 2.66
N SER A 72 0.32 -9.88 3.27
CA SER A 72 -1.09 -10.23 3.12
C SER A 72 -1.96 -9.45 4.10
N LEU A 73 -3.06 -8.88 3.62
CA LEU A 73 -4.08 -8.24 4.44
C LEU A 73 -5.15 -9.26 4.83
N LYS A 74 -5.49 -9.35 6.11
CA LYS A 74 -6.62 -10.13 6.61
C LYS A 74 -7.94 -9.37 6.37
N ALA A 75 -9.07 -10.01 6.62
CA ALA A 75 -10.40 -9.50 6.29
C ALA A 75 -10.72 -8.11 6.85
N TYR A 76 -10.15 -7.75 8.00
CA TYR A 76 -10.41 -6.48 8.69
C TYR A 76 -9.19 -5.56 8.74
N ASP A 77 -8.05 -5.98 8.15
CA ASP A 77 -6.87 -5.13 8.04
C ASP A 77 -7.11 -4.04 7.01
N THR A 78 -6.58 -2.86 7.26
CA THR A 78 -6.61 -1.73 6.34
C THR A 78 -5.21 -1.23 6.06
N PHE A 79 -5.06 -0.34 5.09
CA PHE A 79 -3.81 0.38 4.89
C PHE A 79 -4.09 1.81 4.44
N TRP A 80 -3.22 2.70 4.89
CA TRP A 80 -3.17 4.08 4.47
C TRP A 80 -1.99 4.31 3.53
N THR A 81 -2.12 5.28 2.64
CA THR A 81 -1.07 5.65 1.67
C THR A 81 -0.85 7.16 1.66
N SER A 82 0.40 7.60 1.55
CA SER A 82 0.76 9.02 1.50
C SER A 82 0.34 9.71 0.20
N THR A 83 0.09 8.93 -0.85
CA THR A 83 -0.28 9.40 -2.20
C THR A 83 -1.44 8.57 -2.74
N LYS A 84 -2.18 9.07 -3.70
CA LYS A 84 -3.29 8.33 -4.36
C LYS A 84 -2.76 7.23 -5.29
N GLU A 85 -1.60 7.46 -5.89
CA GLU A 85 -0.96 6.55 -6.85
C GLU A 85 0.43 6.17 -6.35
N VAL A 86 0.95 5.03 -6.84
CA VAL A 86 2.31 4.61 -6.55
C VAL A 86 3.29 5.56 -7.23
N THR A 87 3.97 6.36 -6.43
CA THR A 87 5.00 7.32 -6.86
C THR A 87 6.32 7.05 -6.15
N ASN A 88 7.40 7.61 -6.65
CA ASN A 88 8.69 7.52 -5.97
C ASN A 88 8.62 8.20 -4.60
N GLY A 89 9.06 7.52 -3.55
CA GLY A 89 8.98 7.99 -2.17
C GLY A 89 7.61 7.78 -1.50
N ALA A 90 6.65 7.11 -2.15
CA ALA A 90 5.36 6.80 -1.53
C ALA A 90 5.53 5.94 -0.26
N VAL A 91 4.64 6.17 0.70
CA VAL A 91 4.61 5.44 1.97
C VAL A 91 3.29 4.69 2.08
N ILE A 92 3.35 3.44 2.52
CA ILE A 92 2.21 2.62 2.89
C ILE A 92 2.33 2.31 4.38
N VAL A 93 1.25 2.48 5.13
CA VAL A 93 1.14 2.07 6.53
C VAL A 93 0.02 1.03 6.63
N VAL A 94 0.37 -0.19 6.99
CA VAL A 94 -0.58 -1.29 7.20
C VAL A 94 -1.10 -1.22 8.62
N GLU A 95 -2.40 -1.16 8.77
CA GLU A 95 -3.12 -1.15 10.04
C GLU A 95 -3.74 -2.53 10.27
N ARG A 96 -3.20 -3.26 11.24
CA ARG A 96 -3.66 -4.61 11.59
C ARG A 96 -4.87 -4.54 12.51
N ALA A 97 -5.95 -5.21 12.12
CA ALA A 97 -7.12 -5.33 12.97
C ALA A 97 -6.84 -6.24 14.17
N VAL A 98 -7.27 -5.79 15.34
CA VAL A 98 -7.17 -6.55 16.59
C VAL A 98 -8.55 -6.94 17.10
N PRO A 99 -8.72 -8.10 17.75
CA PRO A 99 -9.98 -8.47 18.37
C PRO A 99 -10.20 -7.67 19.66
N VAL A 100 -11.31 -6.95 19.73
CA VAL A 100 -11.74 -6.20 20.92
C VAL A 100 -13.05 -6.79 21.44
N SER A 101 -13.08 -7.11 22.74
CA SER A 101 -14.30 -7.59 23.41
C SER A 101 -15.07 -6.42 24.02
N ILE A 102 -16.31 -6.26 23.61
CA ILE A 102 -17.25 -5.29 24.17
C ILE A 102 -18.27 -6.05 25.02
N ILE A 103 -18.45 -5.62 26.26
CA ILE A 103 -19.49 -6.13 27.16
C ILE A 103 -20.51 -5.01 27.40
N ALA A 104 -21.71 -5.20 26.92
CA ALA A 104 -22.79 -4.25 27.06
C ALA A 104 -24.09 -4.98 27.43
N ASN A 105 -24.81 -4.50 28.44
CA ASN A 105 -26.08 -5.09 28.90
C ASN A 105 -25.98 -6.61 29.17
N GLY A 106 -24.87 -7.06 29.77
CA GLY A 106 -24.62 -8.48 30.06
C GLY A 106 -24.29 -9.35 28.85
N LYS A 107 -24.22 -8.79 27.64
CA LYS A 107 -23.84 -9.48 26.41
C LYS A 107 -22.43 -9.15 26.00
N LYS A 108 -21.63 -10.17 25.65
CA LYS A 108 -20.28 -10.02 25.12
C LYS A 108 -20.33 -10.08 23.58
N LYS A 109 -19.71 -9.10 22.93
CA LYS A 109 -19.48 -9.07 21.47
C LYS A 109 -17.99 -8.89 21.20
N VAL A 110 -17.42 -9.68 20.27
CA VAL A 110 -16.05 -9.51 19.80
C VAL A 110 -16.12 -8.88 18.42
N VAL A 111 -15.37 -7.80 18.22
CA VAL A 111 -15.18 -7.13 16.93
C VAL A 111 -13.70 -7.09 16.58
N TYR A 112 -13.39 -7.22 15.29
CA TYR A 112 -12.06 -7.00 14.75
C TYR A 112 -12.02 -5.59 14.18
N THR A 113 -11.10 -4.75 14.66
CA THR A 113 -11.09 -3.33 14.31
C THR A 113 -9.67 -2.79 14.27
N THR A 114 -9.44 -1.79 13.42
CA THR A 114 -8.23 -0.96 13.38
C THR A 114 -8.38 0.32 14.20
N GLN A 115 -9.56 0.57 14.80
CA GLN A 115 -9.85 1.76 15.57
C GLN A 115 -9.01 1.83 16.85
N GLN A 116 -8.46 3.01 17.12
CA GLN A 116 -7.62 3.26 18.29
C GLN A 116 -8.37 3.94 19.45
N THR A 117 -9.66 4.25 19.25
CA THR A 117 -10.52 4.91 20.26
C THR A 117 -11.67 4.03 20.65
N VAL A 118 -12.11 4.13 21.91
CA VAL A 118 -13.29 3.40 22.42
C VAL A 118 -14.52 3.73 21.59
N GLN A 119 -14.73 5.00 21.24
CA GLN A 119 -15.84 5.44 20.41
C GLN A 119 -15.83 4.76 19.03
N GLY A 120 -14.67 4.70 18.36
CA GLY A 120 -14.51 4.03 17.07
C GLY A 120 -14.84 2.54 17.16
N VAL A 121 -14.31 1.85 18.18
CA VAL A 121 -14.56 0.44 18.42
C VAL A 121 -16.05 0.16 18.66
N VAL A 122 -16.72 1.00 19.46
CA VAL A 122 -18.15 0.88 19.77
C VAL A 122 -19.00 1.09 18.51
N ASN A 123 -18.62 2.06 17.65
CA ASN A 123 -19.29 2.31 16.38
C ASN A 123 -19.12 1.13 15.40
N ASP A 124 -17.91 0.56 15.29
CA ASP A 124 -17.65 -0.62 14.46
C ASP A 124 -18.45 -1.84 14.96
N ALA A 125 -18.72 -1.91 16.27
CA ALA A 125 -19.58 -2.92 16.86
C ALA A 125 -21.07 -2.73 16.54
N GLY A 126 -21.45 -1.60 15.94
CA GLY A 126 -22.83 -1.24 15.65
C GLY A 126 -23.63 -0.77 16.86
N PHE A 127 -22.94 -0.29 17.91
CA PHE A 127 -23.57 0.33 19.05
C PHE A 127 -23.58 1.86 18.87
N ASP A 128 -24.66 2.49 19.33
CA ASP A 128 -24.73 3.95 19.39
C ASP A 128 -24.08 4.43 20.70
N TRP A 129 -22.87 4.99 20.55
CA TRP A 129 -22.11 5.55 21.66
C TRP A 129 -22.90 6.54 22.53
N LYS A 130 -23.70 7.39 21.89
CA LYS A 130 -24.52 8.41 22.60
C LYS A 130 -25.60 7.80 23.49
N LYS A 131 -26.11 6.63 23.14
CA LYS A 131 -27.08 5.88 23.94
C LYS A 131 -26.46 5.04 25.04
N MET A 132 -25.16 4.74 24.93
CA MET A 132 -24.45 3.90 25.91
C MET A 132 -23.87 4.71 27.08
N MET A 133 -23.68 6.01 26.92
CA MET A 133 -23.31 6.93 27.99
C MET A 133 -24.49 7.88 28.21
N PRO A 134 -25.38 7.59 29.16
CA PRO A 134 -26.30 8.65 29.64
C PRO A 134 -25.41 9.73 30.30
N ILE A 135 -25.29 10.86 29.64
CA ILE A 135 -24.75 12.06 30.26
C ILE A 135 -25.82 12.42 31.30
N GLU A 136 -25.51 12.15 32.57
CA GLU A 136 -26.24 12.80 33.64
C GLU A 136 -25.94 14.30 33.54
N GLU A 137 -26.79 15.02 32.81
CA GLU A 137 -26.82 16.49 32.81
C GLU A 137 -27.32 17.03 34.18
N GLY A 138 -26.88 16.42 35.27
CA GLY A 138 -27.40 16.66 36.59
C GLY A 138 -26.44 17.24 37.64
N LEU A 139 -25.15 17.45 37.33
CA LEU A 139 -24.17 17.88 38.33
C LEU A 139 -23.28 19.06 37.88
N MET A 140 -23.89 20.12 37.34
CA MET A 140 -23.26 21.44 37.32
C MET A 140 -24.25 22.49 37.76
N GLN A 141 -24.69 22.43 38.99
CA GLN A 141 -25.20 23.59 39.75
C GLN A 141 -24.42 23.64 41.05
N VAL A 142 -23.39 24.45 41.09
CA VAL A 142 -22.95 25.26 42.25
C VAL A 142 -22.51 26.59 41.72
#